data_52ac09ee67d8db0ba2649e6e33f0e77d
#
_entry.id   52ac09ee67d8db0ba2649e6e33f0e77d
#
_cell.length_a   1.000
_cell.length_b   1.000
_cell.length_c   1.000
_cell.angle_alpha   90.00
_cell.angle_beta   90.00
_cell.angle_gamma   90.00
#
_symmetry.space_group_name_H-M   'P 1'
#
loop_
_entity.id
_entity.type
_entity.pdbx_description
1 polymer ?
#
loop_
_entity_poly.entity_id
_entity_poly.type
_entity_poly.pdbx_seq_one_letter_code
_entity_poly.pdbx_strand_id
1 'polypeptide(L)'
;KYEEAEEIKSRIKNIERFQAKSAVVDNNISNVGVMNIESFEKYAFVNAFIVMNGSITKTKSITIQKQLDEPDQQILAYVLADNLKDFFKFINEIILPFDIFLDSTINVHIPQRGDKRKLLLLSKKNAIAKKIEFQKSEEIKNPNLATDNLLEIIKSDLRLNEKPVHMECFDNSNIQGNFPVAACVVFKNAKPSKKEYRHFNIKTVEGPNDFASMEEVIFRRYNRLIKEKKSLPQLIVVDGGKGQLSSAVNSLNRLNILNKVAVIGIAKRLEEIYFPGDQFPLCLDKKTPTLKVIQLMRNEAHRFGINHHRNKRSKGTITSSLTSIVGIGDKTATFLLKKYKSVKQIKTASFEELSSLVGKKKATILLNALKQSNTYSFLLI
;
A
#
# COMPACT_ATOMS: atom_id res chain seq x y z
N LYS A 1 -57.68 -21.06 -18.16
CA LYS A 1 -56.91 -22.27 -17.75
C LYS A 1 -55.72 -22.60 -18.67
N TYR A 2 -55.82 -22.32 -20.01
CA TYR A 2 -54.70 -22.58 -20.92
C TYR A 2 -53.57 -21.56 -20.75
N GLU A 3 -53.86 -20.30 -20.50
CA GLU A 3 -52.87 -19.23 -20.24
C GLU A 3 -52.10 -19.45 -18.94
N GLU A 4 -52.79 -19.85 -17.89
CA GLU A 4 -52.16 -20.21 -16.62
C GLU A 4 -51.23 -21.42 -16.74
N ALA A 5 -51.62 -22.43 -17.54
CA ALA A 5 -50.80 -23.59 -17.82
C ALA A 5 -49.53 -23.25 -18.61
N GLU A 6 -49.61 -22.31 -19.57
CA GLU A 6 -48.47 -21.82 -20.36
C GLU A 6 -47.50 -21.03 -19.47
N GLU A 7 -48.03 -20.18 -18.56
CA GLU A 7 -47.22 -19.45 -17.60
C GLU A 7 -46.48 -20.37 -16.65
N ILE A 8 -47.14 -21.40 -16.11
CA ILE A 8 -46.53 -22.42 -15.25
C ILE A 8 -45.47 -23.19 -16.03
N LYS A 9 -45.71 -23.58 -17.27
CA LYS A 9 -44.76 -24.27 -18.13
C LYS A 9 -43.51 -23.41 -18.41
N SER A 10 -43.73 -22.12 -18.67
CA SER A 10 -42.62 -21.16 -18.85
C SER A 10 -41.79 -21.00 -17.58
N ARG A 11 -42.41 -20.95 -16.40
CA ARG A 11 -41.73 -20.91 -15.12
C ARG A 11 -40.90 -22.17 -14.88
N ILE A 12 -41.48 -23.35 -15.13
CA ILE A 12 -40.78 -24.64 -15.03
C ILE A 12 -39.57 -24.64 -15.94
N LYS A 13 -39.71 -24.25 -17.21
CA LYS A 13 -38.60 -24.20 -18.17
C LYS A 13 -37.49 -23.23 -17.81
N ASN A 14 -37.86 -22.11 -17.17
CA ASN A 14 -36.88 -21.15 -16.64
C ASN A 14 -36.14 -21.71 -15.43
N ILE A 15 -36.82 -22.41 -14.53
CA ILE A 15 -36.23 -23.09 -13.37
C ILE A 15 -35.27 -24.20 -13.83
N GLU A 16 -35.69 -25.03 -14.80
CA GLU A 16 -34.82 -26.07 -15.39
C GLU A 16 -33.57 -25.49 -16.07
N ARG A 17 -33.71 -24.36 -16.82
CA ARG A 17 -32.56 -23.65 -17.39
C ARG A 17 -31.61 -23.09 -16.33
N PHE A 18 -32.17 -22.59 -15.23
CA PHE A 18 -31.37 -22.07 -14.13
C PHE A 18 -30.65 -23.18 -13.42
N GLN A 19 -31.30 -24.32 -13.16
CA GLN A 19 -30.71 -25.52 -12.58
C GLN A 19 -29.61 -26.11 -13.46
N ALA A 20 -29.82 -26.20 -14.79
CA ALA A 20 -28.83 -26.71 -15.74
C ALA A 20 -27.56 -25.82 -15.78
N LYS A 21 -27.69 -24.49 -15.59
CA LYS A 21 -26.55 -23.56 -15.45
C LYS A 21 -25.87 -23.61 -14.07
N SER A 22 -26.59 -24.12 -13.05
CA SER A 22 -26.12 -24.18 -11.66
C SER A 22 -25.66 -25.58 -11.26
N ALA A 23 -25.69 -26.57 -12.15
CA ALA A 23 -25.18 -27.89 -11.89
C ALA A 23 -23.68 -27.85 -11.61
N VAL A 24 -23.28 -28.22 -10.39
CA VAL A 24 -21.89 -28.19 -9.92
C VAL A 24 -21.25 -29.59 -10.08
N VAL A 25 -22.09 -30.64 -10.08
CA VAL A 25 -21.70 -32.05 -10.18
C VAL A 25 -22.74 -32.85 -10.96
N ASP A 26 -22.48 -34.15 -11.17
CA ASP A 26 -23.41 -35.09 -11.82
C ASP A 26 -24.80 -35.04 -11.14
N ASN A 27 -25.87 -35.07 -11.93
CA ASN A 27 -27.27 -35.07 -11.49
C ASN A 27 -27.61 -36.27 -10.62
N ASN A 28 -26.82 -37.33 -10.66
CA ASN A 28 -26.98 -38.52 -9.79
C ASN A 28 -26.70 -38.26 -8.32
N ILE A 29 -26.03 -37.15 -8.01
CA ILE A 29 -25.78 -36.73 -6.62
C ILE A 29 -26.96 -35.89 -6.15
N SER A 30 -27.80 -36.50 -5.32
CA SER A 30 -28.99 -35.85 -4.77
C SER A 30 -29.15 -36.18 -3.29
N ASN A 31 -29.76 -35.25 -2.56
CA ASN A 31 -30.07 -35.36 -1.15
C ASN A 31 -28.83 -35.59 -0.24
N VAL A 32 -27.76 -34.85 -0.54
CA VAL A 32 -26.48 -34.92 0.16
C VAL A 32 -26.15 -33.61 0.85
N GLY A 33 -25.78 -33.70 2.13
CA GLY A 33 -25.21 -32.59 2.89
C GLY A 33 -23.69 -32.57 2.72
N VAL A 34 -23.09 -31.38 2.70
CA VAL A 34 -21.64 -31.23 2.66
C VAL A 34 -21.25 -30.21 3.72
N MET A 35 -20.25 -30.54 4.52
CA MET A 35 -19.69 -29.65 5.53
C MET A 35 -18.17 -29.66 5.49
N ASN A 36 -17.59 -28.49 5.73
CA ASN A 36 -16.15 -28.34 5.94
C ASN A 36 -15.86 -27.22 6.93
N ILE A 37 -14.66 -27.23 7.51
CA ILE A 37 -14.20 -26.31 8.54
C ILE A 37 -12.84 -25.73 8.17
N GLU A 38 -12.61 -24.50 8.56
CA GLU A 38 -11.31 -23.83 8.55
C GLU A 38 -11.11 -23.15 9.88
N SER A 39 -10.12 -23.56 10.66
CA SER A 39 -9.77 -22.96 11.96
C SER A 39 -8.71 -21.87 11.81
N PHE A 40 -8.84 -20.81 12.57
CA PHE A 40 -7.88 -19.71 12.64
C PHE A 40 -7.90 -19.09 14.03
N GLU A 41 -6.79 -19.18 14.76
CA GLU A 41 -6.66 -18.67 16.13
C GLU A 41 -7.83 -19.13 17.03
N LYS A 42 -8.55 -18.18 17.59
CA LYS A 42 -9.70 -18.41 18.49
C LYS A 42 -11.02 -18.63 17.74
N TYR A 43 -11.02 -18.75 16.43
CA TYR A 43 -12.22 -18.88 15.63
C TYR A 43 -12.17 -20.09 14.72
N ALA A 44 -13.36 -20.67 14.46
CA ALA A 44 -13.57 -21.68 13.44
C ALA A 44 -14.68 -21.23 12.48
N PHE A 45 -14.48 -21.45 11.20
CA PHE A 45 -15.40 -21.09 10.13
C PHE A 45 -15.91 -22.35 9.49
N VAL A 46 -17.19 -22.62 9.63
CA VAL A 46 -17.84 -23.80 9.07
C VAL A 46 -18.71 -23.36 7.91
N ASN A 47 -18.56 -24.03 6.77
CA ASN A 47 -19.48 -23.90 5.65
C ASN A 47 -20.22 -25.22 5.46
N ALA A 48 -21.52 -25.11 5.30
CA ALA A 48 -22.43 -26.22 5.04
C ALA A 48 -23.33 -25.89 3.85
N PHE A 49 -23.60 -26.90 3.01
CA PHE A 49 -24.58 -26.77 1.94
C PHE A 49 -25.26 -28.11 1.62
N ILE A 50 -26.42 -28.02 0.96
CA ILE A 50 -27.21 -29.17 0.53
C ILE A 50 -27.17 -29.23 -0.99
N VAL A 51 -26.93 -30.44 -1.52
CA VAL A 51 -26.98 -30.74 -2.94
C VAL A 51 -28.21 -31.57 -3.25
N MET A 52 -28.98 -31.11 -4.22
CA MET A 52 -30.13 -31.82 -4.78
C MET A 52 -30.02 -31.80 -6.32
N ASN A 53 -30.09 -32.98 -6.92
CA ASN A 53 -30.02 -33.15 -8.39
C ASN A 53 -28.80 -32.44 -9.00
N GLY A 54 -27.62 -32.65 -8.40
CA GLY A 54 -26.37 -32.04 -8.83
C GLY A 54 -26.22 -30.53 -8.56
N SER A 55 -27.23 -29.87 -7.99
CA SER A 55 -27.25 -28.42 -7.76
C SER A 55 -27.26 -28.10 -6.26
N ILE A 56 -26.55 -27.02 -5.88
CA ILE A 56 -26.56 -26.52 -4.49
C ILE A 56 -27.86 -25.74 -4.27
N THR A 57 -28.72 -26.23 -3.36
CA THR A 57 -30.01 -25.64 -3.07
C THR A 57 -30.02 -24.73 -1.85
N LYS A 58 -29.20 -25.03 -0.84
CA LYS A 58 -29.07 -24.23 0.37
C LYS A 58 -27.60 -24.16 0.80
N THR A 59 -27.17 -23.02 1.30
CA THR A 59 -25.84 -22.86 1.88
C THR A 59 -25.93 -22.06 3.19
N LYS A 60 -25.09 -22.42 4.16
CA LYS A 60 -24.97 -21.70 5.43
C LYS A 60 -23.51 -21.64 5.84
N SER A 61 -23.03 -20.49 6.26
CA SER A 61 -21.69 -20.32 6.85
C SER A 61 -21.83 -19.83 8.28
N ILE A 62 -21.10 -20.46 9.20
CA ILE A 62 -21.16 -20.19 10.63
C ILE A 62 -19.76 -19.83 11.10
N THR A 63 -19.64 -18.82 11.95
CA THR A 63 -18.41 -18.46 12.67
C THR A 63 -18.57 -18.83 14.11
N ILE A 64 -17.63 -19.59 14.66
CA ILE A 64 -17.63 -20.04 16.04
C ILE A 64 -16.39 -19.52 16.73
N GLN A 65 -16.57 -18.97 17.93
CA GLN A 65 -15.47 -18.63 18.81
C GLN A 65 -15.14 -19.85 19.65
N LYS A 66 -13.92 -20.36 19.53
CA LYS A 66 -13.40 -21.47 20.33
C LYS A 66 -13.18 -21.02 21.78
N GLN A 67 -13.51 -21.87 22.72
CA GLN A 67 -13.25 -21.57 24.14
C GLN A 67 -11.87 -22.03 24.60
N LEU A 68 -11.36 -23.11 24.00
CA LEU A 68 -10.05 -23.75 24.24
C LEU A 68 -9.48 -24.22 22.89
N ASP A 69 -8.36 -24.94 22.89
CA ASP A 69 -7.80 -25.59 21.69
C ASP A 69 -8.62 -26.82 21.30
N GLU A 70 -9.90 -26.61 20.99
CA GLU A 70 -10.84 -27.64 20.55
C GLU A 70 -10.44 -28.13 19.17
N PRO A 71 -10.32 -29.45 18.97
CA PRO A 71 -10.03 -30.03 17.66
C PRO A 71 -11.21 -29.83 16.70
N ASP A 72 -10.90 -29.70 15.42
CA ASP A 72 -11.90 -29.43 14.37
C ASP A 72 -13.01 -30.49 14.33
N GLN A 73 -12.72 -31.74 14.73
CA GLN A 73 -13.69 -32.83 14.83
C GLN A 73 -14.79 -32.52 15.84
N GLN A 74 -14.43 -32.05 17.02
CA GLN A 74 -15.40 -31.73 18.09
C GLN A 74 -16.23 -30.52 17.68
N ILE A 75 -15.62 -29.51 17.06
CA ILE A 75 -16.34 -28.33 16.58
C ILE A 75 -17.37 -28.70 15.52
N LEU A 76 -16.99 -29.54 14.54
CA LEU A 76 -17.92 -29.99 13.50
C LEU A 76 -19.06 -30.84 14.08
N ALA A 77 -18.79 -31.73 15.02
CA ALA A 77 -19.81 -32.52 15.71
C ALA A 77 -20.80 -31.61 16.45
N TYR A 78 -20.30 -30.63 17.21
CA TYR A 78 -21.14 -29.65 17.92
C TYR A 78 -21.97 -28.84 16.93
N VAL A 79 -21.39 -28.28 15.87
CA VAL A 79 -22.11 -27.50 14.87
C VAL A 79 -23.20 -28.30 14.18
N LEU A 80 -22.95 -29.55 13.89
CA LEU A 80 -23.94 -30.43 13.26
C LEU A 80 -25.10 -30.72 14.22
N ALA A 81 -24.81 -31.01 15.50
CA ALA A 81 -25.81 -31.35 16.49
C ALA A 81 -26.69 -30.18 16.90
N ASP A 82 -26.13 -28.99 17.03
CA ASP A 82 -26.80 -27.79 17.53
C ASP A 82 -27.25 -26.84 16.43
N ASN A 83 -26.31 -26.36 15.63
CA ASN A 83 -26.56 -25.26 14.68
C ASN A 83 -27.15 -25.72 13.35
N LEU A 84 -26.91 -26.97 12.93
CA LEU A 84 -27.27 -27.49 11.61
C LEU A 84 -28.23 -28.71 11.66
N LYS A 85 -28.74 -29.07 12.83
CA LYS A 85 -29.69 -30.17 12.98
C LYS A 85 -30.90 -30.01 12.07
N ASP A 86 -31.54 -28.86 12.11
CA ASP A 86 -32.70 -28.57 11.25
C ASP A 86 -32.32 -28.32 9.80
N PHE A 87 -31.13 -27.83 9.55
CA PHE A 87 -30.60 -27.60 8.20
C PHE A 87 -30.46 -28.90 7.41
N PHE A 88 -30.03 -29.99 8.07
CA PHE A 88 -29.84 -31.31 7.50
C PHE A 88 -30.94 -32.33 7.82
N LYS A 89 -32.08 -31.88 8.34
CA LYS A 89 -33.17 -32.74 8.83
C LYS A 89 -33.62 -33.82 7.83
N PHE A 90 -33.59 -33.54 6.54
CA PHE A 90 -34.05 -34.46 5.49
C PHE A 90 -32.89 -35.03 4.67
N ILE A 91 -31.66 -34.95 5.17
CA ILE A 91 -30.46 -35.44 4.50
C ILE A 91 -30.09 -36.77 5.06
N ASN A 92 -29.84 -37.76 4.17
CA ASN A 92 -29.50 -39.11 4.57
C ASN A 92 -27.99 -39.34 4.61
N GLU A 93 -27.23 -38.57 3.85
CA GLU A 93 -25.77 -38.71 3.76
C GLU A 93 -25.11 -37.32 3.91
N ILE A 94 -24.11 -37.23 4.78
CA ILE A 94 -23.30 -36.02 4.95
C ILE A 94 -21.85 -36.28 4.58
N ILE A 95 -21.29 -35.46 3.71
CA ILE A 95 -19.91 -35.47 3.30
C ILE A 95 -19.09 -34.61 4.23
N LEU A 96 -18.07 -35.17 4.87
CA LEU A 96 -17.18 -34.53 5.83
C LEU A 96 -15.70 -34.69 5.43
N PRO A 97 -14.79 -33.82 5.94
CA PRO A 97 -13.35 -33.92 5.67
C PRO A 97 -12.66 -35.04 6.46
N PHE A 98 -13.24 -35.45 7.59
CA PHE A 98 -12.73 -36.46 8.52
C PHE A 98 -13.91 -37.09 9.27
N ASP A 99 -13.64 -38.16 9.96
CA ASP A 99 -14.63 -38.85 10.79
C ASP A 99 -14.95 -38.06 12.04
N ILE A 100 -16.23 -38.04 12.41
CA ILE A 100 -16.72 -37.41 13.64
C ILE A 100 -17.65 -38.37 14.34
N PHE A 101 -17.59 -38.37 15.67
CA PHE A 101 -18.53 -39.15 16.47
C PHE A 101 -19.89 -38.48 16.49
N LEU A 102 -20.89 -39.13 15.92
CA LEU A 102 -22.28 -38.65 15.88
C LEU A 102 -23.20 -39.71 16.50
N ASP A 103 -23.97 -39.25 17.43
CA ASP A 103 -25.04 -40.07 18.02
C ASP A 103 -26.33 -39.99 17.16
N SER A 104 -26.20 -40.27 15.87
CA SER A 104 -27.27 -40.11 14.87
C SER A 104 -27.25 -41.17 13.78
N THR A 105 -28.42 -41.40 13.15
CA THR A 105 -28.62 -42.35 12.03
C THR A 105 -28.11 -41.78 10.67
N ILE A 106 -27.45 -40.65 10.65
CA ILE A 106 -26.98 -39.99 9.43
C ILE A 106 -25.70 -40.71 8.95
N ASN A 107 -25.67 -41.11 7.67
CA ASN A 107 -24.53 -41.73 7.07
C ASN A 107 -23.43 -40.66 6.78
N VAL A 108 -22.24 -40.84 7.37
CA VAL A 108 -21.07 -39.99 7.14
C VAL A 108 -20.22 -40.59 6.02
N HIS A 109 -19.88 -39.76 5.04
CA HIS A 109 -19.02 -40.12 3.92
C HIS A 109 -17.79 -39.19 3.82
N ILE A 110 -16.60 -39.84 3.73
CA ILE A 110 -15.32 -39.11 3.61
C ILE A 110 -14.74 -39.42 2.22
N PRO A 111 -14.98 -38.56 1.21
CA PRO A 111 -14.57 -38.85 -0.16
C PRO A 111 -13.10 -38.57 -0.38
N GLN A 112 -12.40 -39.53 -1.02
CA GLN A 112 -11.01 -39.39 -1.41
C GLN A 112 -10.85 -38.85 -2.85
N ARG A 113 -11.85 -39.09 -3.74
CA ARG A 113 -11.83 -38.74 -5.17
C ARG A 113 -13.25 -38.55 -5.70
N GLY A 114 -13.36 -38.05 -6.95
CA GLY A 114 -14.64 -37.88 -7.63
C GLY A 114 -15.39 -36.61 -7.27
N ASP A 115 -16.65 -36.53 -7.65
CA ASP A 115 -17.47 -35.29 -7.52
C ASP A 115 -17.80 -34.93 -6.06
N LYS A 116 -18.00 -35.95 -5.22
CA LYS A 116 -18.17 -35.75 -3.76
C LYS A 116 -16.94 -35.07 -3.16
N ARG A 117 -15.73 -35.41 -3.62
CA ARG A 117 -14.49 -34.71 -3.19
C ARG A 117 -14.44 -33.25 -3.68
N LYS A 118 -14.89 -32.98 -4.93
CA LYS A 118 -15.00 -31.61 -5.45
C LYS A 118 -15.95 -30.76 -4.60
N LEU A 119 -17.11 -31.30 -4.22
CA LEU A 119 -18.04 -30.63 -3.32
C LEU A 119 -17.41 -30.31 -1.95
N LEU A 120 -16.70 -31.25 -1.37
CA LEU A 120 -15.99 -31.04 -0.11
C LEU A 120 -14.93 -29.93 -0.21
N LEU A 121 -14.18 -29.87 -1.31
CA LEU A 121 -13.23 -28.79 -1.58
C LEU A 121 -13.92 -27.44 -1.79
N LEU A 122 -15.10 -27.42 -2.40
CA LEU A 122 -15.89 -26.19 -2.55
C LEU A 122 -16.35 -25.68 -1.19
N SER A 123 -16.85 -26.55 -0.30
CA SER A 123 -17.19 -26.18 1.07
C SER A 123 -15.98 -25.60 1.81
N LYS A 124 -14.79 -26.20 1.65
CA LYS A 124 -13.56 -25.63 2.24
C LYS A 124 -13.23 -24.24 1.70
N LYS A 125 -13.33 -24.03 0.39
CA LYS A 125 -13.14 -22.70 -0.21
C LYS A 125 -14.10 -21.66 0.35
N ASN A 126 -15.36 -22.04 0.57
CA ASN A 126 -16.35 -21.15 1.16
C ASN A 126 -16.05 -20.83 2.65
N ALA A 127 -15.57 -21.80 3.41
CA ALA A 127 -15.12 -21.60 4.79
C ALA A 127 -13.93 -20.62 4.85
N ILE A 128 -12.95 -20.80 3.95
CA ILE A 128 -11.81 -19.88 3.82
C ILE A 128 -12.28 -18.47 3.40
N ALA A 129 -13.22 -18.35 2.48
CA ALA A 129 -13.78 -17.06 2.08
C ALA A 129 -14.44 -16.35 3.26
N LYS A 130 -15.19 -17.11 4.10
CA LYS A 130 -15.81 -16.56 5.33
C LYS A 130 -14.77 -16.10 6.34
N LYS A 131 -13.68 -16.84 6.53
CA LYS A 131 -12.52 -16.44 7.32
C LYS A 131 -11.95 -15.09 6.85
N ILE A 132 -11.71 -14.95 5.54
CA ILE A 132 -11.17 -13.70 4.96
C ILE A 132 -12.14 -12.52 5.18
N GLU A 133 -13.44 -12.75 5.00
CA GLU A 133 -14.48 -11.74 5.27
C GLU A 133 -14.45 -11.30 6.73
N PHE A 134 -14.39 -12.26 7.65
CA PHE A 134 -14.31 -12.01 9.09
C PHE A 134 -13.04 -11.22 9.45
N GLN A 135 -11.86 -11.64 8.96
CA GLN A 135 -10.60 -10.92 9.18
C GLN A 135 -10.69 -9.47 8.72
N LYS A 136 -11.20 -9.23 7.51
CA LYS A 136 -11.42 -7.86 7.01
C LYS A 136 -12.36 -7.04 7.88
N SER A 137 -13.42 -7.66 8.41
CA SER A 137 -14.37 -6.97 9.29
C SER A 137 -13.74 -6.60 10.63
N GLU A 138 -12.90 -7.46 11.20
CA GLU A 138 -12.15 -7.19 12.42
C GLU A 138 -11.06 -6.12 12.23
N GLU A 139 -10.38 -6.13 11.08
CA GLU A 139 -9.43 -5.07 10.70
C GLU A 139 -10.10 -3.70 10.60
N ILE A 140 -11.33 -3.64 10.07
CA ILE A 140 -12.12 -2.40 10.00
C ILE A 140 -12.52 -1.93 11.40
N LYS A 141 -12.94 -2.85 12.28
CA LYS A 141 -13.32 -2.53 13.66
C LYS A 141 -12.12 -2.09 14.50
N ASN A 142 -10.96 -2.70 14.27
CA ASN A 142 -9.74 -2.47 15.01
C ASN A 142 -8.57 -2.06 14.09
N PRO A 143 -8.53 -0.80 13.60
CA PRO A 143 -7.47 -0.34 12.68
C PRO A 143 -6.04 -0.44 13.24
N ASN A 144 -5.89 -0.45 14.55
CA ASN A 144 -4.61 -0.63 15.22
C ASN A 144 -4.11 -2.07 15.09
N LEU A 145 -5.01 -3.06 15.20
CA LEU A 145 -4.67 -4.47 15.03
C LEU A 145 -4.22 -4.75 13.59
N ALA A 146 -4.95 -4.21 12.60
CA ALA A 146 -4.58 -4.33 11.20
C ALA A 146 -3.19 -3.74 10.91
N THR A 147 -2.90 -2.59 11.52
CA THR A 147 -1.59 -1.94 11.40
C THR A 147 -0.49 -2.78 12.06
N ASP A 148 -0.74 -3.31 13.25
CA ASP A 148 0.21 -4.15 13.97
C ASP A 148 0.52 -5.45 13.22
N ASN A 149 -0.49 -6.10 12.67
CA ASN A 149 -0.35 -7.27 11.80
C ASN A 149 0.48 -6.95 10.54
N LEU A 150 0.22 -5.81 9.90
CA LEU A 150 1.01 -5.37 8.75
C LEU A 150 2.48 -5.16 9.11
N LEU A 151 2.77 -4.53 10.26
CA LEU A 151 4.15 -4.32 10.71
C LEU A 151 4.85 -5.64 11.05
N GLU A 152 4.13 -6.64 11.58
CA GLU A 152 4.69 -7.98 11.82
C GLU A 152 5.01 -8.71 10.52
N ILE A 153 4.15 -8.59 9.49
CA ILE A 153 4.42 -9.13 8.15
C ILE A 153 5.68 -8.49 7.56
N ILE A 154 5.79 -7.16 7.63
CA ILE A 154 6.98 -6.42 7.13
C ILE A 154 8.24 -6.88 7.87
N LYS A 155 8.17 -7.05 9.20
CA LYS A 155 9.27 -7.56 10.00
C LYS A 155 9.72 -8.94 9.55
N SER A 156 8.78 -9.85 9.34
CA SER A 156 9.06 -11.22 8.90
C SER A 156 9.66 -11.26 7.49
N ASP A 157 9.02 -10.58 6.52
CA ASP A 157 9.44 -10.58 5.11
C ASP A 157 10.84 -9.98 4.92
N LEU A 158 11.15 -8.92 5.68
CA LEU A 158 12.45 -8.23 5.62
C LEU A 158 13.46 -8.72 6.67
N ARG A 159 13.14 -9.78 7.43
CA ARG A 159 14.02 -10.37 8.46
C ARG A 159 14.52 -9.34 9.48
N LEU A 160 13.64 -8.43 9.92
CA LEU A 160 13.98 -7.39 10.87
C LEU A 160 13.97 -7.92 12.31
N ASN A 161 14.78 -7.36 13.19
CA ASN A 161 14.80 -7.73 14.61
C ASN A 161 13.56 -7.24 15.36
N GLU A 162 12.99 -6.11 14.95
CA GLU A 162 11.84 -5.47 15.57
C GLU A 162 10.83 -4.94 14.52
N LYS A 163 9.59 -4.68 14.96
CA LYS A 163 8.56 -4.10 14.10
C LYS A 163 8.98 -2.72 13.58
N PRO A 164 8.92 -2.45 12.27
CA PRO A 164 9.32 -1.17 11.71
C PRO A 164 8.23 -0.11 11.87
N VAL A 165 7.98 0.33 13.10
CA VAL A 165 6.98 1.36 13.43
C VAL A 165 7.35 2.70 12.80
N HIS A 166 8.65 3.03 12.78
CA HIS A 166 9.20 4.23 12.14
C HIS A 166 10.12 3.80 10.99
N MET A 167 9.76 4.20 9.78
CA MET A 167 10.50 3.92 8.55
C MET A 167 10.83 5.24 7.83
N GLU A 168 12.00 5.33 7.23
CA GLU A 168 12.41 6.47 6.40
C GLU A 168 12.83 6.00 5.02
N CYS A 169 12.45 6.74 3.96
CA CYS A 169 12.88 6.45 2.60
C CYS A 169 13.59 7.67 2.01
N PHE A 170 14.74 7.40 1.37
CA PHE A 170 15.58 8.42 0.74
C PHE A 170 15.60 8.23 -0.77
N ASP A 171 15.37 9.32 -1.50
CA ASP A 171 15.53 9.40 -2.95
C ASP A 171 16.43 10.57 -3.33
N ASN A 172 17.41 10.31 -4.18
CA ASN A 172 18.24 11.34 -4.79
C ASN A 172 17.66 11.69 -6.16
N SER A 173 17.17 12.91 -6.32
CA SER A 173 16.72 13.40 -7.60
C SER A 173 17.72 14.42 -8.18
N ASN A 174 18.50 13.97 -9.15
CA ASN A 174 19.36 14.83 -9.96
C ASN A 174 18.65 15.15 -11.27
N ILE A 175 18.26 16.40 -11.47
CA ILE A 175 17.77 16.88 -12.77
C ILE A 175 18.84 17.78 -13.37
N GLN A 176 19.57 17.23 -14.38
CA GLN A 176 20.49 17.98 -15.26
C GLN A 176 21.55 18.86 -14.57
N GLY A 177 22.23 18.31 -13.55
CA GLY A 177 23.48 18.92 -13.05
C GLY A 177 23.38 20.17 -12.18
N ASN A 178 22.23 20.84 -12.11
CA ASN A 178 22.06 22.06 -11.32
C ASN A 178 21.21 21.79 -10.07
N PHE A 179 21.80 22.04 -8.90
CA PHE A 179 21.14 21.95 -7.57
C PHE A 179 20.64 20.53 -7.19
N PRO A 180 21.54 19.57 -6.97
CA PRO A 180 21.16 18.24 -6.53
C PRO A 180 20.42 18.33 -5.17
N VAL A 181 19.28 17.66 -5.08
CA VAL A 181 18.43 17.61 -3.88
C VAL A 181 18.07 16.19 -3.58
N ALA A 182 18.15 15.82 -2.31
CA ALA A 182 17.61 14.56 -1.84
C ALA A 182 16.35 14.77 -1.00
N ALA A 183 15.44 13.83 -1.13
CA ALA A 183 14.21 13.75 -0.37
C ALA A 183 14.31 12.68 0.71
N CYS A 184 13.82 12.98 1.90
CA CYS A 184 13.59 12.02 2.96
C CYS A 184 12.11 12.05 3.33
N VAL A 185 11.41 10.94 3.15
CA VAL A 185 10.04 10.77 3.61
C VAL A 185 10.01 9.86 4.81
N VAL A 186 9.07 10.11 5.70
CA VAL A 186 8.92 9.41 6.98
C VAL A 186 7.57 8.73 7.01
N PHE A 187 7.57 7.46 7.40
CA PHE A 187 6.38 6.66 7.62
C PHE A 187 6.33 6.20 9.07
N LYS A 188 5.18 6.34 9.70
CA LYS A 188 4.91 5.81 11.04
C LYS A 188 3.69 4.92 10.97
N ASN A 189 3.79 3.73 11.56
CA ASN A 189 2.72 2.73 11.49
C ASN A 189 2.28 2.45 10.02
N ALA A 190 3.26 2.30 9.12
CA ALA A 190 3.08 2.10 7.68
C ALA A 190 2.29 3.22 6.95
N LYS A 191 2.11 4.40 7.56
CA LYS A 191 1.41 5.56 6.99
C LYS A 191 2.34 6.77 6.86
N PRO A 192 2.16 7.62 5.83
CA PRO A 192 2.97 8.81 5.61
C PRO A 192 2.87 9.84 6.75
N SER A 193 3.99 10.24 7.35
CA SER A 193 4.10 11.32 8.34
C SER A 193 4.65 12.58 7.70
N LYS A 194 3.83 13.26 6.92
CA LYS A 194 4.23 14.40 6.06
C LYS A 194 4.90 15.55 6.81
N LYS A 195 4.59 15.75 8.09
CA LYS A 195 5.20 16.79 8.94
C LYS A 195 6.71 16.57 9.19
N GLU A 196 7.14 15.32 9.10
CA GLU A 196 8.52 14.90 9.34
C GLU A 196 9.37 14.75 8.07
N TYR A 197 8.79 14.95 6.89
CA TYR A 197 9.49 14.94 5.61
C TYR A 197 10.56 16.03 5.56
N ARG A 198 11.69 15.76 4.93
CA ARG A 198 12.79 16.71 4.79
C ARG A 198 13.37 16.70 3.38
N HIS A 199 13.72 17.88 2.89
CA HIS A 199 14.56 18.06 1.72
C HIS A 199 15.99 18.39 2.16
N PHE A 200 16.95 17.86 1.45
CA PHE A 200 18.37 18.11 1.66
C PHE A 200 18.96 18.73 0.41
N ASN A 201 19.46 19.96 0.52
CA ASN A 201 20.33 20.51 -0.49
C ASN A 201 21.72 19.86 -0.30
N ILE A 202 22.27 19.27 -1.35
CA ILE A 202 23.63 18.75 -1.35
C ILE A 202 24.60 19.91 -1.31
N LYS A 203 25.63 19.83 -0.47
CA LYS A 203 26.55 20.93 -0.18
C LYS A 203 28.00 20.61 -0.52
N THR A 204 28.41 19.35 -0.37
CA THR A 204 29.81 18.96 -0.41
C THR A 204 30.17 18.20 -1.69
N VAL A 205 29.17 17.86 -2.52
CA VAL A 205 29.38 17.06 -3.74
C VAL A 205 29.33 17.96 -4.95
N GLU A 206 30.42 17.99 -5.70
CA GLU A 206 30.50 18.69 -6.99
C GLU A 206 30.13 17.72 -8.13
N GLY A 207 29.26 18.15 -9.04
CA GLY A 207 28.79 17.37 -10.17
C GLY A 207 27.73 16.30 -9.82
N PRO A 208 27.34 15.47 -10.81
CA PRO A 208 26.31 14.45 -10.67
C PRO A 208 26.89 13.17 -10.06
N ASN A 209 27.00 13.12 -8.74
CA ASN A 209 27.45 11.95 -7.99
C ASN A 209 26.39 11.53 -6.97
N ASP A 210 25.55 10.58 -7.39
CA ASP A 210 24.43 10.07 -6.57
C ASP A 210 24.89 9.32 -5.33
N PHE A 211 26.06 8.67 -5.39
CA PHE A 211 26.60 7.92 -4.26
C PHE A 211 27.07 8.84 -3.13
N ALA A 212 27.90 9.83 -3.47
CA ALA A 212 28.38 10.82 -2.51
C ALA A 212 27.22 11.67 -1.95
N SER A 213 26.23 11.98 -2.78
CA SER A 213 25.03 12.71 -2.37
C SER A 213 24.20 11.92 -1.35
N MET A 214 24.03 10.62 -1.56
CA MET A 214 23.33 9.73 -0.62
C MET A 214 24.11 9.65 0.72
N GLU A 215 25.43 9.51 0.64
CA GLU A 215 26.28 9.47 1.84
C GLU A 215 26.16 10.76 2.66
N GLU A 216 26.24 11.94 2.03
CA GLU A 216 26.08 13.24 2.69
C GLU A 216 24.71 13.34 3.40
N VAL A 217 23.63 12.97 2.71
CA VAL A 217 22.28 13.14 3.23
C VAL A 217 22.01 12.24 4.42
N ILE A 218 22.35 10.96 4.31
CA ILE A 218 22.20 9.96 5.38
C ILE A 218 23.01 10.40 6.60
N PHE A 219 24.29 10.80 6.40
CA PHE A 219 25.13 11.28 7.49
C PHE A 219 24.51 12.50 8.19
N ARG A 220 24.09 13.51 7.43
CA ARG A 220 23.50 14.75 7.99
C ARG A 220 22.19 14.49 8.72
N ARG A 221 21.34 13.60 8.19
CA ARG A 221 20.06 13.24 8.82
C ARG A 221 20.30 12.61 10.18
N TYR A 222 21.08 11.55 10.24
CA TYR A 222 21.24 10.78 11.47
C TYR A 222 22.19 11.42 12.47
N ASN A 223 23.23 12.14 12.03
CA ASN A 223 24.04 12.97 12.94
C ASN A 223 23.18 14.01 13.66
N ARG A 224 22.22 14.60 12.96
CA ARG A 224 21.27 15.53 13.58
C ARG A 224 20.36 14.83 14.59
N LEU A 225 19.76 13.68 14.25
CA LEU A 225 18.90 12.93 15.17
C LEU A 225 19.64 12.52 16.44
N ILE A 226 20.89 12.07 16.30
CA ILE A 226 21.76 11.72 17.44
C ILE A 226 22.01 12.95 18.33
N LYS A 227 22.39 14.08 17.74
CA LYS A 227 22.63 15.33 18.48
C LYS A 227 21.38 15.84 19.20
N GLU A 228 20.21 15.70 18.55
CA GLU A 228 18.92 16.08 19.13
C GLU A 228 18.34 15.02 20.07
N LYS A 229 19.05 13.89 20.30
CA LYS A 229 18.62 12.74 21.12
C LYS A 229 17.22 12.21 20.72
N LYS A 230 16.92 12.24 19.42
CA LYS A 230 15.67 11.72 18.85
C LYS A 230 15.82 10.22 18.52
N SER A 231 14.68 9.51 18.53
CA SER A 231 14.64 8.10 18.16
C SER A 231 15.06 7.90 16.70
N LEU A 232 15.83 6.85 16.47
CA LEU A 232 16.18 6.38 15.12
C LEU A 232 15.02 5.58 14.51
N PRO A 233 14.91 5.49 13.19
CA PRO A 233 13.95 4.58 12.55
C PRO A 233 14.41 3.14 12.69
N GLN A 234 13.47 2.20 12.68
CA GLN A 234 13.78 0.76 12.62
C GLN A 234 14.22 0.32 11.24
N LEU A 235 13.71 1.01 10.19
CA LEU A 235 14.02 0.68 8.80
C LEU A 235 14.32 1.93 7.97
N ILE A 236 15.43 1.87 7.25
CA ILE A 236 15.85 2.85 6.25
C ILE A 236 15.73 2.20 4.87
N VAL A 237 15.00 2.83 3.97
CA VAL A 237 14.88 2.43 2.57
C VAL A 237 15.63 3.43 1.70
N VAL A 238 16.49 2.95 0.84
CA VAL A 238 17.23 3.77 -0.14
C VAL A 238 16.67 3.47 -1.53
N ASP A 239 16.13 4.48 -2.23
CA ASP A 239 15.70 4.36 -3.63
C ASP A 239 16.93 4.26 -4.53
N GLY A 240 17.50 3.06 -4.59
CA GLY A 240 18.69 2.77 -5.36
C GLY A 240 19.20 1.35 -5.14
N GLY A 241 20.06 0.91 -6.08
CA GLY A 241 20.68 -0.40 -6.03
C GLY A 241 21.87 -0.46 -5.04
N LYS A 242 22.66 -1.53 -5.18
CA LYS A 242 23.80 -1.85 -4.28
C LYS A 242 24.75 -0.67 -4.01
N GLY A 243 25.05 0.17 -5.02
CA GLY A 243 25.99 1.28 -4.86
C GLY A 243 25.48 2.37 -3.92
N GLN A 244 24.21 2.78 -4.06
CA GLN A 244 23.60 3.78 -3.15
C GLN A 244 23.38 3.20 -1.76
N LEU A 245 23.03 1.91 -1.65
CA LEU A 245 22.96 1.21 -0.38
C LEU A 245 24.32 1.20 0.34
N SER A 246 25.42 0.89 -0.38
CA SER A 246 26.77 0.91 0.21
C SER A 246 27.14 2.29 0.75
N SER A 247 26.79 3.37 0.05
CA SER A 247 27.01 4.74 0.53
C SER A 247 26.22 5.06 1.79
N ALA A 248 24.99 4.57 1.89
CA ALA A 248 24.18 4.69 3.11
C ALA A 248 24.81 3.92 4.28
N VAL A 249 25.26 2.68 4.03
CA VAL A 249 25.96 1.84 5.03
C VAL A 249 27.23 2.53 5.55
N ASN A 250 28.04 3.11 4.66
CA ASN A 250 29.25 3.84 5.05
C ASN A 250 28.93 5.00 6.02
N SER A 251 27.87 5.76 5.74
CA SER A 251 27.44 6.84 6.63
C SER A 251 26.96 6.34 7.99
N LEU A 252 26.19 5.24 8.02
CA LEU A 252 25.69 4.64 9.27
C LEU A 252 26.82 4.05 10.11
N ASN A 253 27.84 3.46 9.46
CA ASN A 253 29.05 2.98 10.13
C ASN A 253 29.85 4.13 10.75
N ARG A 254 30.07 5.23 10.01
CA ARG A 254 30.75 6.43 10.54
C ARG A 254 30.07 7.03 11.78
N LEU A 255 28.77 6.83 11.90
CA LEU A 255 27.96 7.27 13.03
C LEU A 255 27.81 6.21 14.13
N ASN A 256 28.38 5.01 13.94
CA ASN A 256 28.26 3.85 14.85
C ASN A 256 26.79 3.47 15.16
N ILE A 257 25.91 3.54 14.16
CA ILE A 257 24.48 3.20 14.31
C ILE A 257 24.00 2.09 13.37
N LEU A 258 24.86 1.51 12.52
CA LEU A 258 24.47 0.44 11.61
C LEU A 258 23.81 -0.75 12.33
N ASN A 259 24.27 -1.09 13.52
CA ASN A 259 23.72 -2.19 14.33
C ASN A 259 22.39 -1.84 15.03
N LYS A 260 21.96 -0.57 14.96
CA LYS A 260 20.73 -0.07 15.60
C LYS A 260 19.59 0.15 14.63
N VAL A 261 19.84 0.08 13.33
CA VAL A 261 18.86 0.36 12.28
C VAL A 261 19.02 -0.66 11.16
N ALA A 262 17.92 -1.14 10.61
CA ALA A 262 17.97 -1.92 9.38
C ALA A 262 18.03 -0.97 8.19
N VAL A 263 18.79 -1.32 7.16
CA VAL A 263 18.87 -0.54 5.91
C VAL A 263 18.74 -1.47 4.71
N ILE A 264 17.92 -1.07 3.74
CA ILE A 264 17.72 -1.79 2.49
C ILE A 264 17.79 -0.84 1.30
N GLY A 265 18.20 -1.35 0.15
CA GLY A 265 18.10 -0.67 -1.13
C GLY A 265 16.99 -1.28 -1.99
N ILE A 266 16.29 -0.46 -2.76
CA ILE A 266 15.31 -0.95 -3.73
C ILE A 266 15.69 -0.53 -5.14
N ALA A 267 15.88 -1.51 -6.05
CA ALA A 267 16.19 -1.25 -7.45
C ALA A 267 14.91 -1.06 -8.28
N LYS A 268 14.90 0.00 -9.12
CA LYS A 268 13.70 0.46 -9.86
C LYS A 268 13.12 -0.55 -10.85
N ARG A 269 13.94 -1.35 -11.54
CA ARG A 269 13.50 -2.15 -12.68
C ARG A 269 12.67 -3.38 -12.30
N LEU A 270 13.14 -4.14 -11.30
CA LEU A 270 12.55 -5.41 -10.89
C LEU A 270 12.02 -5.38 -9.46
N GLU A 271 12.12 -4.21 -8.80
CA GLU A 271 11.72 -4.03 -7.40
C GLU A 271 12.48 -4.96 -6.44
N GLU A 272 13.71 -5.28 -6.82
CA GLU A 272 14.64 -6.09 -6.05
C GLU A 272 15.08 -5.37 -4.79
N ILE A 273 15.02 -6.07 -3.67
CA ILE A 273 15.43 -5.56 -2.36
C ILE A 273 16.83 -6.08 -2.04
N TYR A 274 17.76 -5.17 -1.81
CA TYR A 274 19.13 -5.48 -1.45
C TYR A 274 19.38 -5.21 0.03
N PHE A 275 20.03 -6.15 0.70
CA PHE A 275 20.55 -5.97 2.05
C PHE A 275 22.06 -5.70 2.03
N PRO A 276 22.61 -5.05 3.07
CA PRO A 276 24.05 -4.84 3.19
C PRO A 276 24.81 -6.18 3.20
N GLY A 277 25.78 -6.32 2.27
CA GLY A 277 26.61 -7.52 2.17
C GLY A 277 26.00 -8.68 1.40
N ASP A 278 24.72 -8.66 1.06
CA ASP A 278 24.09 -9.74 0.31
C ASP A 278 24.48 -9.70 -1.18
N GLN A 279 24.83 -10.87 -1.69
CA GLN A 279 25.21 -11.05 -3.09
C GLN A 279 23.98 -11.03 -4.01
N PHE A 280 22.87 -11.60 -3.54
CA PHE A 280 21.62 -11.74 -4.29
C PHE A 280 20.50 -10.89 -3.66
N PRO A 281 19.63 -10.29 -4.48
CA PRO A 281 18.49 -9.54 -3.96
C PRO A 281 17.39 -10.47 -3.44
N LEU A 282 16.61 -9.96 -2.49
CA LEU A 282 15.33 -10.53 -2.11
C LEU A 282 14.27 -10.08 -3.12
N CYS A 283 13.58 -11.05 -3.73
CA CYS A 283 12.44 -10.79 -4.61
C CYS A 283 11.14 -11.17 -3.87
N LEU A 284 10.30 -10.20 -3.58
CA LEU A 284 8.97 -10.42 -3.00
C LEU A 284 7.90 -10.49 -4.10
N ASP A 285 6.86 -11.29 -3.86
CA ASP A 285 5.69 -11.29 -4.77
C ASP A 285 5.06 -9.88 -4.81
N LYS A 286 4.65 -9.44 -6.00
CA LYS A 286 4.03 -8.10 -6.22
C LYS A 286 2.75 -7.87 -5.42
N LYS A 287 2.13 -8.93 -4.94
CA LYS A 287 0.90 -8.86 -4.12
C LYS A 287 1.18 -8.71 -2.64
N THR A 288 2.42 -8.93 -2.19
CA THR A 288 2.75 -8.87 -0.76
C THR A 288 2.50 -7.47 -0.17
N PRO A 289 1.93 -7.38 1.03
CA PRO A 289 1.73 -6.10 1.72
C PRO A 289 3.04 -5.34 1.91
N THR A 290 4.12 -6.03 2.24
CA THR A 290 5.46 -5.47 2.44
C THR A 290 5.96 -4.72 1.22
N LEU A 291 5.92 -5.35 0.03
CA LEU A 291 6.36 -4.71 -1.19
C LEU A 291 5.51 -3.49 -1.53
N LYS A 292 4.19 -3.55 -1.31
CA LYS A 292 3.29 -2.41 -1.51
C LYS A 292 3.65 -1.21 -0.63
N VAL A 293 4.01 -1.44 0.64
CA VAL A 293 4.44 -0.36 1.54
C VAL A 293 5.76 0.24 1.07
N ILE A 294 6.75 -0.59 0.70
CA ILE A 294 8.05 -0.10 0.18
C ILE A 294 7.86 0.70 -1.11
N GLN A 295 7.03 0.22 -2.04
CA GLN A 295 6.67 0.95 -3.26
C GLN A 295 6.02 2.30 -2.96
N LEU A 296 5.08 2.32 -2.00
CA LEU A 296 4.43 3.55 -1.57
C LEU A 296 5.45 4.55 -1.00
N MET A 297 6.39 4.09 -0.17
CA MET A 297 7.47 4.92 0.39
C MET A 297 8.36 5.48 -0.71
N ARG A 298 8.81 4.64 -1.65
CA ARG A 298 9.62 5.04 -2.80
C ARG A 298 8.91 6.07 -3.67
N ASN A 299 7.67 5.77 -4.07
CA ASN A 299 6.89 6.66 -4.93
C ASN A 299 6.65 8.01 -4.25
N GLU A 300 6.43 8.02 -2.94
CA GLU A 300 6.25 9.24 -2.16
C GLU A 300 7.55 10.04 -2.03
N ALA A 301 8.70 9.37 -1.84
CA ALA A 301 10.01 10.03 -1.81
C ALA A 301 10.29 10.71 -3.16
N HIS A 302 10.07 9.99 -4.26
CA HIS A 302 10.24 10.51 -5.60
C HIS A 302 9.29 11.70 -5.89
N ARG A 303 8.00 11.56 -5.56
CA ARG A 303 7.01 12.64 -5.70
C ARG A 303 7.41 13.89 -4.90
N PHE A 304 7.87 13.69 -3.67
CA PHE A 304 8.30 14.77 -2.79
C PHE A 304 9.55 15.47 -3.33
N GLY A 305 10.53 14.71 -3.83
CA GLY A 305 11.73 15.23 -4.48
C GLY A 305 11.42 16.08 -5.71
N ILE A 306 10.60 15.58 -6.65
CA ILE A 306 10.20 16.30 -7.87
C ILE A 306 9.51 17.63 -7.54
N ASN A 307 8.61 17.67 -6.59
CA ASN A 307 7.89 18.90 -6.22
C ASN A 307 8.84 20.01 -5.72
N HIS A 308 9.90 19.63 -5.00
CA HIS A 308 10.89 20.58 -4.55
C HIS A 308 11.69 21.18 -5.72
N HIS A 309 12.10 20.35 -6.69
CA HIS A 309 12.76 20.81 -7.90
C HIS A 309 11.89 21.76 -8.72
N ARG A 310 10.61 21.43 -8.92
CA ARG A 310 9.67 22.32 -9.61
C ARG A 310 9.57 23.68 -8.92
N ASN A 311 9.45 23.70 -7.61
CA ASN A 311 9.39 24.94 -6.82
C ASN A 311 10.70 25.74 -6.88
N LYS A 312 11.86 25.07 -6.87
CA LYS A 312 13.17 25.73 -7.05
C LYS A 312 13.34 26.30 -8.46
N ARG A 313 12.99 25.51 -9.50
CA ARG A 313 13.06 25.95 -10.89
C ARG A 313 12.13 27.15 -11.12
N SER A 314 10.88 27.09 -10.67
CA SER A 314 9.94 28.21 -10.77
C SER A 314 10.49 29.46 -10.09
N LYS A 315 11.05 29.36 -8.89
CA LYS A 315 11.69 30.48 -8.20
C LYS A 315 12.93 30.97 -8.95
N GLY A 316 13.80 30.08 -9.42
CA GLY A 316 14.99 30.43 -10.18
C GLY A 316 14.64 31.10 -11.51
N THR A 317 13.71 30.57 -12.28
CA THR A 317 13.25 31.13 -13.56
C THR A 317 12.60 32.50 -13.35
N ILE A 318 11.77 32.64 -12.30
CA ILE A 318 11.11 33.92 -11.96
C ILE A 318 12.14 34.95 -11.50
N THR A 319 13.15 34.57 -10.71
CA THR A 319 14.21 35.48 -10.31
C THR A 319 15.05 35.87 -11.53
N SER A 320 15.41 34.93 -12.39
CA SER A 320 16.16 35.15 -13.63
C SER A 320 15.43 36.11 -14.57
N SER A 321 14.10 36.00 -14.69
CA SER A 321 13.32 36.93 -15.54
C SER A 321 13.28 38.37 -15.00
N LEU A 322 13.45 38.60 -13.72
CA LEU A 322 13.56 39.95 -13.15
C LEU A 322 15.00 40.47 -13.18
N THR A 323 15.99 39.59 -12.98
CA THR A 323 17.41 39.99 -13.00
C THR A 323 17.95 40.18 -14.42
N SER A 324 17.27 39.67 -15.46
CA SER A 324 17.55 39.99 -16.85
C SER A 324 17.22 41.48 -17.19
N ILE A 325 16.45 42.15 -16.35
CA ILE A 325 16.17 43.58 -16.52
C ILE A 325 17.37 44.40 -16.03
N VAL A 326 18.00 45.13 -16.95
CA VAL A 326 19.17 45.98 -16.63
C VAL A 326 18.83 46.96 -15.50
N GLY A 327 19.60 46.92 -14.40
CA GLY A 327 19.37 47.75 -13.21
C GLY A 327 18.59 47.07 -12.07
N ILE A 328 18.11 45.83 -12.28
CA ILE A 328 17.49 45.00 -11.25
C ILE A 328 18.40 43.84 -10.88
N GLY A 329 19.09 43.97 -9.74
CA GLY A 329 19.95 42.86 -9.22
C GLY A 329 19.19 41.88 -8.36
N ASP A 330 19.86 40.73 -8.03
CA ASP A 330 19.30 39.60 -7.27
C ASP A 330 18.63 40.00 -5.95
N LYS A 331 19.22 40.94 -5.21
CA LYS A 331 18.64 41.41 -3.93
C LYS A 331 17.29 42.08 -4.16
N THR A 332 17.18 42.95 -5.20
CA THR A 332 15.94 43.62 -5.54
C THR A 332 14.87 42.69 -6.06
N ALA A 333 15.23 41.74 -6.96
CA ALA A 333 14.34 40.71 -7.49
C ALA A 333 13.79 39.84 -6.36
N THR A 334 14.66 39.35 -5.47
CA THR A 334 14.26 38.51 -4.33
C THR A 334 13.34 39.24 -3.38
N PHE A 335 13.60 40.55 -3.11
CA PHE A 335 12.78 41.37 -2.24
C PHE A 335 11.37 41.57 -2.82
N LEU A 336 11.28 41.91 -4.11
CA LEU A 336 10.00 42.07 -4.81
C LEU A 336 9.19 40.78 -4.83
N LEU A 337 9.82 39.63 -5.12
CA LEU A 337 9.15 38.34 -5.12
C LEU A 337 8.69 37.87 -3.72
N LYS A 338 9.42 38.29 -2.69
CA LYS A 338 8.99 38.01 -1.31
C LYS A 338 7.70 38.75 -0.96
N LYS A 339 7.54 40.02 -1.46
CA LYS A 339 6.36 40.85 -1.20
C LYS A 339 5.18 40.50 -2.10
N TYR A 340 5.39 40.40 -3.40
CA TYR A 340 4.32 40.20 -4.40
C TYR A 340 4.08 38.75 -4.82
N LYS A 341 4.89 37.80 -4.38
CA LYS A 341 4.77 36.35 -4.65
C LYS A 341 4.86 35.95 -6.13
N SER A 342 4.56 36.84 -7.09
CA SER A 342 4.63 36.53 -8.53
C SER A 342 4.95 37.77 -9.37
N VAL A 343 5.56 37.56 -10.56
CA VAL A 343 5.80 38.64 -11.53
C VAL A 343 4.47 39.28 -12.01
N LYS A 344 3.41 38.47 -12.10
CA LYS A 344 2.08 38.95 -12.48
C LYS A 344 1.56 40.01 -11.47
N GLN A 345 1.73 39.80 -10.20
CA GLN A 345 1.37 40.75 -9.16
C GLN A 345 2.28 41.96 -9.13
N ILE A 346 3.57 41.82 -9.48
CA ILE A 346 4.47 42.97 -9.65
C ILE A 346 4.01 43.88 -10.82
N LYS A 347 3.52 43.26 -11.94
CA LYS A 347 2.98 43.98 -13.10
C LYS A 347 1.72 44.78 -12.76
N THR A 348 0.90 44.36 -11.83
CA THR A 348 -0.35 45.00 -11.44
C THR A 348 -0.15 46.05 -10.31
N ALA A 349 1.05 46.05 -9.70
CA ALA A 349 1.35 47.01 -8.64
C ALA A 349 1.47 48.46 -9.17
N SER A 350 1.03 49.43 -8.37
CA SER A 350 1.12 50.85 -8.74
C SER A 350 2.58 51.34 -8.75
N PHE A 351 2.85 52.39 -9.52
CA PHE A 351 4.17 53.07 -9.54
C PHE A 351 4.57 53.53 -8.14
N GLU A 352 3.60 54.09 -7.40
CA GLU A 352 3.81 54.61 -6.04
C GLU A 352 4.23 53.51 -5.06
N GLU A 353 3.55 52.37 -5.10
CA GLU A 353 3.93 51.20 -4.29
C GLU A 353 5.32 50.69 -4.64
N LEU A 354 5.64 50.49 -5.92
CA LEU A 354 6.95 50.01 -6.36
C LEU A 354 8.05 51.04 -6.04
N SER A 355 7.78 52.34 -6.21
CA SER A 355 8.76 53.40 -5.94
C SER A 355 9.10 53.54 -4.46
N SER A 356 8.13 53.30 -3.57
CA SER A 356 8.36 53.29 -2.12
C SER A 356 9.26 52.09 -1.68
N LEU A 357 9.24 50.99 -2.43
CA LEU A 357 9.97 49.75 -2.10
C LEU A 357 11.37 49.67 -2.68
N VAL A 358 11.56 50.06 -3.95
CA VAL A 358 12.81 49.89 -4.67
C VAL A 358 13.42 51.21 -5.20
N GLY A 359 12.76 52.33 -4.94
CA GLY A 359 13.13 53.66 -5.39
C GLY A 359 12.63 53.97 -6.80
N LYS A 360 12.42 55.28 -7.09
CA LYS A 360 11.80 55.78 -8.34
C LYS A 360 12.48 55.25 -9.60
N LYS A 361 13.82 55.27 -9.67
CA LYS A 361 14.58 54.81 -10.86
C LYS A 361 14.31 53.32 -11.18
N LYS A 362 14.38 52.43 -10.18
CA LYS A 362 14.15 51.00 -10.37
C LYS A 362 12.68 50.66 -10.65
N ALA A 363 11.74 51.39 -10.06
CA ALA A 363 10.31 51.24 -10.33
C ALA A 363 9.97 51.56 -11.80
N THR A 364 10.52 52.67 -12.35
CA THR A 364 10.36 53.03 -13.76
C THR A 364 10.91 51.97 -14.70
N ILE A 365 12.15 51.51 -14.45
CA ILE A 365 12.81 50.48 -15.26
C ILE A 365 11.97 49.18 -15.26
N LEU A 366 11.48 48.78 -14.08
CA LEU A 366 10.71 47.54 -13.90
C LEU A 366 9.37 47.59 -14.65
N LEU A 367 8.62 48.67 -14.51
CA LEU A 367 7.33 48.81 -15.18
C LEU A 367 7.48 48.91 -16.71
N ASN A 368 8.50 49.60 -17.23
CA ASN A 368 8.76 49.68 -18.65
C ASN A 368 9.15 48.33 -19.25
N ALA A 369 10.07 47.59 -18.61
CA ALA A 369 10.46 46.27 -19.05
C ALA A 369 9.33 45.23 -19.01
N LEU A 370 8.52 45.28 -17.93
CA LEU A 370 7.38 44.36 -17.77
C LEU A 370 6.18 44.67 -18.68
N LYS A 371 6.02 45.95 -19.13
CA LYS A 371 5.03 46.33 -20.14
C LYS A 371 5.46 45.91 -21.55
N GLN A 372 6.73 46.05 -21.92
CA GLN A 372 7.25 45.64 -23.22
C GLN A 372 7.17 44.13 -23.46
N SER A 373 7.28 43.30 -22.42
CA SER A 373 7.14 41.85 -22.54
C SER A 373 5.73 41.36 -22.93
N ASN A 374 4.71 42.20 -22.94
CA ASN A 374 3.36 41.87 -23.43
C ASN A 374 3.23 42.05 -24.96
N THR A 375 4.07 42.89 -25.58
CA THR A 375 3.98 43.16 -27.02
C THR A 375 4.55 42.07 -27.88
N TYR A 376 5.53 41.31 -27.38
CA TYR A 376 6.12 40.19 -28.12
C TYR A 376 5.39 38.87 -27.99
N SER A 377 4.43 38.74 -27.07
CA SER A 377 3.62 37.51 -26.93
C SER A 377 2.43 37.47 -27.88
N PHE A 378 2.13 38.51 -28.64
CA PHE A 378 1.05 38.58 -29.64
C PHE A 378 1.53 38.39 -31.08
N LEU A 379 2.82 38.21 -31.32
CA LEU A 379 3.42 38.06 -32.66
C LEU A 379 3.89 36.62 -32.98
N LEU A 380 3.56 35.65 -32.14
CA LEU A 380 3.83 34.20 -32.35
C LEU A 380 2.59 33.38 -32.01
N ILE A 381 1.49 33.63 -32.72
CA ILE A 381 0.38 32.68 -32.95
C ILE A 381 0.19 32.58 -34.45
#